data_7b423bf9a898cdbd14598e0467522a6f
#
_entry.id   7b423bf9a898cdbd14598e0467522a6f
#
_cell.length_a   1.000
_cell.length_b   1.000
_cell.length_c   1.000
_cell.angle_alpha   90.00
_cell.angle_beta   90.00
_cell.angle_gamma   90.00
#
_symmetry.space_group_name_H-M   'P 1'
#
loop_
_entity.id
_entity.type
_entity.pdbx_description
1 polymer ?
#
loop_
_entity_poly.entity_id
_entity_poly.type
_entity_poly.pdbx_seq_one_letter_code
_entity_poly.pdbx_strand_id
1 'polypeptide(L)'
;LDPTAYTNTSSPQTIYVRIENGNDVNCATTTTFDLVVNRRAAFIVATDMIVCDDLGNDGFDQFDLTTQNAAVLGTQIAADNTITFYNSLADANAGINAIATPAAYTNTSTGMETVFVRIENNTATDCYDTGDFDLIINATPTANPVVDVVVCDDPSNDGIDVFVFDNYTSQVLLAQDPLLFTVSYHDSQADADSGSAPLDPTAY
;
A
#
# COMPACT_ATOMS: atom_id res chain seq x y z
N LEU A 1 -28.24 27.90 30.68
CA LEU A 1 -27.05 27.33 30.05
C LEU A 1 -25.85 27.50 30.97
N ASP A 2 -25.03 26.47 31.14
CA ASP A 2 -23.73 26.59 31.81
C ASP A 2 -22.70 27.10 30.76
N PRO A 3 -22.21 28.33 30.90
CA PRO A 3 -21.29 28.90 29.92
C PRO A 3 -19.86 28.29 30.01
N THR A 4 -19.57 27.51 31.05
CA THR A 4 -18.26 26.88 31.26
C THR A 4 -18.19 25.45 30.68
N ALA A 5 -19.35 24.80 30.47
CA ALA A 5 -19.44 23.45 29.91
C ALA A 5 -20.80 23.26 29.21
N TYR A 6 -20.85 23.53 27.92
CA TYR A 6 -22.06 23.37 27.11
C TYR A 6 -21.86 22.31 26.05
N THR A 7 -22.72 21.31 26.00
CA THR A 7 -22.76 20.31 24.94
C THR A 7 -23.84 20.68 23.93
N ASN A 8 -23.47 20.79 22.66
CA ASN A 8 -24.40 21.08 21.57
C ASN A 8 -25.39 19.90 21.38
N THR A 9 -26.61 20.21 20.93
CA THR A 9 -27.68 19.23 20.66
C THR A 9 -27.89 18.99 19.18
N SER A 10 -27.29 19.82 18.32
CA SER A 10 -27.27 19.69 16.85
C SER A 10 -26.00 20.34 16.30
N SER A 11 -25.67 20.07 15.04
CA SER A 11 -24.59 20.77 14.32
C SER A 11 -25.07 21.09 12.89
N PRO A 12 -25.15 22.38 12.53
CA PRO A 12 -24.92 23.56 13.36
C PRO A 12 -26.00 23.76 14.44
N GLN A 13 -25.64 24.48 15.51
CA GLN A 13 -26.58 24.95 16.53
C GLN A 13 -26.37 26.42 16.77
N THR A 14 -27.41 27.24 16.55
CA THR A 14 -27.36 28.67 16.81
C THR A 14 -27.48 28.97 18.30
N ILE A 15 -26.55 29.75 18.84
CA ILE A 15 -26.58 30.29 20.19
C ILE A 15 -26.93 31.78 20.11
N TYR A 16 -27.88 32.16 20.93
CA TYR A 16 -28.34 33.56 21.08
C TYR A 16 -27.65 34.18 22.30
N VAL A 17 -27.03 35.32 22.10
CA VAL A 17 -26.36 36.09 23.16
C VAL A 17 -27.13 37.33 23.40
N ARG A 18 -27.41 37.61 24.67
CA ARG A 18 -28.01 38.88 25.14
C ARG A 18 -27.00 39.61 26.01
N ILE A 19 -26.81 40.87 25.74
CA ILE A 19 -26.08 41.79 26.60
C ILE A 19 -27.06 42.87 27.09
N GLU A 20 -27.01 43.18 28.37
CA GLU A 20 -27.88 44.16 28.99
C GLU A 20 -27.09 45.09 29.93
N ASN A 21 -27.63 46.25 30.16
CA ASN A 21 -27.07 47.17 31.14
C ASN A 21 -27.43 46.68 32.55
N GLY A 22 -26.42 46.56 33.41
CA GLY A 22 -26.64 46.07 34.80
C GLY A 22 -27.54 46.95 35.66
N ASN A 23 -27.79 48.22 35.28
CA ASN A 23 -28.67 49.14 35.98
C ASN A 23 -30.08 49.21 35.36
N ASP A 24 -30.25 48.80 34.11
CA ASP A 24 -31.54 48.74 33.41
C ASP A 24 -31.57 47.62 32.38
N VAL A 25 -32.25 46.53 32.73
CA VAL A 25 -32.41 45.34 31.90
C VAL A 25 -33.16 45.58 30.59
N ASN A 26 -33.88 46.70 30.45
CA ASN A 26 -34.54 47.05 29.20
C ASN A 26 -33.56 47.68 28.18
N CYS A 27 -32.39 48.14 28.63
CA CYS A 27 -31.30 48.56 27.77
C CYS A 27 -30.47 47.33 27.37
N ALA A 28 -31.00 46.53 26.43
CA ALA A 28 -30.39 45.29 25.99
C ALA A 28 -30.29 45.19 24.47
N THR A 29 -29.32 44.41 24.00
CA THR A 29 -29.19 44.03 22.60
C THR A 29 -28.83 42.52 22.52
N THR A 30 -29.05 41.95 21.35
CA THR A 30 -28.79 40.51 21.12
C THR A 30 -27.93 40.31 19.87
N THR A 31 -27.17 39.24 19.88
CA THR A 31 -26.44 38.71 18.71
C THR A 31 -26.49 37.18 18.72
N THR A 32 -25.98 36.56 17.66
CA THR A 32 -25.94 35.12 17.53
C THR A 32 -24.59 34.63 17.00
N PHE A 33 -24.26 33.39 17.31
CA PHE A 33 -23.20 32.60 16.65
C PHE A 33 -23.59 31.15 16.56
N ASP A 34 -22.99 30.39 15.62
CA ASP A 34 -23.27 28.98 15.44
C ASP A 34 -22.16 28.12 16.06
N LEU A 35 -22.57 27.06 16.72
CA LEU A 35 -21.70 25.93 17.08
C LEU A 35 -21.72 24.93 15.95
N VAL A 36 -20.57 24.68 15.32
CA VAL A 36 -20.42 23.72 14.23
C VAL A 36 -19.43 22.65 14.66
N VAL A 37 -19.87 21.40 14.62
CA VAL A 37 -19.02 20.22 14.85
C VAL A 37 -18.89 19.48 13.54
N ASN A 38 -17.69 19.47 12.96
CA ASN A 38 -17.38 18.73 11.75
C ASN A 38 -17.01 17.27 12.08
N ARG A 39 -17.35 16.36 11.19
CA ARG A 39 -16.92 14.95 11.30
C ARG A 39 -15.41 14.88 11.08
N ARG A 40 -14.73 14.14 11.96
CA ARG A 40 -13.33 13.79 11.71
C ARG A 40 -13.27 12.72 10.64
N ALA A 41 -12.41 12.91 9.65
CA ALA A 41 -12.02 11.84 8.75
C ALA A 41 -11.22 10.79 9.53
N ALA A 42 -11.31 9.53 9.12
CA ALA A 42 -10.59 8.41 9.73
C ALA A 42 -9.89 7.60 8.64
N PHE A 43 -8.61 7.36 8.82
CA PHE A 43 -7.88 6.35 8.03
C PHE A 43 -8.38 4.97 8.46
N ILE A 44 -8.91 4.17 7.52
CA ILE A 44 -9.46 2.85 7.84
C ILE A 44 -8.38 1.79 7.69
N VAL A 45 -7.88 1.60 6.46
CA VAL A 45 -6.81 0.65 6.14
C VAL A 45 -6.25 0.97 4.75
N ALA A 46 -4.99 0.65 4.55
CA ALA A 46 -4.39 0.45 3.23
C ALA A 46 -3.66 -0.89 3.25
N THR A 47 -3.38 -1.44 2.08
CA THR A 47 -2.65 -2.70 1.93
C THR A 47 -1.37 -2.44 1.17
N ASP A 48 -0.30 -3.16 1.53
CA ASP A 48 0.97 -3.06 0.83
C ASP A 48 0.78 -3.41 -0.65
N MET A 49 1.50 -2.68 -1.49
CA MET A 49 1.52 -2.90 -2.93
C MET A 49 2.80 -3.66 -3.28
N ILE A 50 2.63 -4.92 -3.71
CA ILE A 50 3.75 -5.82 -3.98
C ILE A 50 3.79 -6.10 -5.49
N VAL A 51 4.95 -5.85 -6.11
CA VAL A 51 5.20 -6.11 -7.53
C VAL A 51 6.50 -6.89 -7.71
N CYS A 52 6.64 -7.55 -8.87
CA CYS A 52 7.94 -8.00 -9.34
C CYS A 52 8.56 -6.83 -10.14
N ASP A 53 9.85 -6.63 -9.95
CA ASP A 53 10.63 -5.66 -10.71
C ASP A 53 10.59 -5.98 -12.21
N ASP A 54 10.88 -5.01 -13.05
CA ASP A 54 11.07 -5.26 -14.47
C ASP A 54 12.35 -6.07 -14.74
N LEU A 55 12.64 -6.38 -16.01
CA LEU A 55 13.82 -7.15 -16.39
C LEU A 55 15.14 -6.41 -16.08
N GLY A 56 15.09 -5.14 -15.75
CA GLY A 56 16.25 -4.33 -15.35
C GLY A 56 16.70 -4.64 -13.92
N ASN A 57 15.80 -5.12 -13.08
CA ASN A 57 16.02 -5.37 -11.65
C ASN A 57 16.74 -4.21 -10.96
N ASP A 58 16.30 -2.99 -11.24
CA ASP A 58 16.91 -1.78 -10.69
C ASP A 58 16.25 -1.32 -9.36
N GLY A 59 15.18 -1.98 -8.95
CA GLY A 59 14.45 -1.74 -7.71
C GLY A 59 13.47 -0.58 -7.80
N PHE A 60 13.13 -0.12 -9.02
CA PHE A 60 12.18 0.96 -9.26
C PHE A 60 11.04 0.50 -10.16
N ASP A 61 9.79 0.85 -9.77
CA ASP A 61 8.61 0.57 -10.57
C ASP A 61 7.57 1.68 -10.41
N GLN A 62 6.54 1.68 -11.25
CA GLN A 62 5.47 2.66 -11.21
C GLN A 62 4.22 2.08 -10.55
N PHE A 63 3.69 2.81 -9.56
CA PHE A 63 2.52 2.45 -8.79
C PHE A 63 1.36 3.43 -9.01
N ASP A 64 0.15 2.91 -9.07
CA ASP A 64 -1.07 3.71 -8.95
C ASP A 64 -1.56 3.70 -7.49
N LEU A 65 -1.10 4.67 -6.70
CA LEU A 65 -1.46 4.79 -5.28
C LEU A 65 -2.96 5.04 -5.08
N THR A 66 -3.65 5.58 -6.10
CA THR A 66 -5.08 5.90 -6.01
C THR A 66 -5.96 4.66 -5.87
N THR A 67 -5.43 3.48 -6.18
CA THR A 67 -6.09 2.19 -5.94
C THR A 67 -6.38 1.93 -4.47
N GLN A 68 -5.64 2.57 -3.55
CA GLN A 68 -5.85 2.47 -2.10
C GLN A 68 -7.00 3.36 -1.60
N ASN A 69 -7.48 4.32 -2.39
CA ASN A 69 -8.48 5.30 -1.97
C ASN A 69 -9.75 4.65 -1.39
N ALA A 70 -10.24 3.59 -2.01
CA ALA A 70 -11.46 2.92 -1.56
C ALA A 70 -11.29 2.25 -0.20
N ALA A 71 -10.14 1.63 0.06
CA ALA A 71 -9.81 0.99 1.32
C ALA A 71 -9.58 2.02 2.43
N VAL A 72 -8.83 3.09 2.14
CA VAL A 72 -8.59 4.21 3.07
C VAL A 72 -9.91 4.89 3.48
N LEU A 73 -10.80 5.11 2.52
CA LEU A 73 -12.10 5.75 2.76
C LEU A 73 -13.05 4.85 3.56
N GLY A 74 -13.05 3.54 3.31
CA GLY A 74 -13.98 2.59 3.89
C GLY A 74 -15.44 2.97 3.60
N THR A 75 -16.25 3.15 4.64
CA THR A 75 -17.68 3.51 4.53
C THR A 75 -17.93 5.02 4.61
N GLN A 76 -16.90 5.85 4.66
CA GLN A 76 -17.02 7.30 4.72
C GLN A 76 -17.49 7.85 3.36
N ILE A 77 -18.12 9.03 3.38
CA ILE A 77 -18.64 9.67 2.17
C ILE A 77 -17.46 10.29 1.40
N ALA A 78 -17.23 9.83 0.17
CA ALA A 78 -16.12 10.31 -0.66
C ALA A 78 -16.21 11.82 -0.96
N ALA A 79 -17.42 12.36 -1.13
CA ALA A 79 -17.62 13.79 -1.38
C ALA A 79 -17.22 14.68 -0.21
N ASP A 80 -17.20 14.14 1.01
CA ASP A 80 -16.87 14.88 2.24
C ASP A 80 -15.38 14.82 2.60
N ASN A 81 -14.60 13.96 1.93
CA ASN A 81 -13.21 13.68 2.28
C ASN A 81 -12.28 13.78 1.08
N THR A 82 -11.06 14.27 1.32
CA THR A 82 -9.94 14.25 0.38
C THR A 82 -8.86 13.31 0.89
N ILE A 83 -8.31 12.46 -0.02
CA ILE A 83 -7.20 11.55 0.26
C ILE A 83 -5.98 12.05 -0.52
N THR A 84 -4.86 12.17 0.17
CA THR A 84 -3.58 12.60 -0.39
C THR A 84 -2.45 11.71 0.11
N PHE A 85 -1.39 11.58 -0.70
CA PHE A 85 -0.25 10.70 -0.45
C PHE A 85 1.03 11.52 -0.26
N TYR A 86 1.95 11.02 0.58
CA TYR A 86 3.16 11.74 1.00
C TYR A 86 4.33 10.77 1.18
N ASN A 87 5.55 11.30 1.02
CA ASN A 87 6.77 10.54 1.26
C ASN A 87 7.24 10.58 2.72
N SER A 88 6.57 11.36 3.58
CA SER A 88 6.88 11.40 5.01
C SER A 88 5.64 11.62 5.86
N LEU A 89 5.64 11.04 7.07
CA LEU A 89 4.60 11.28 8.07
C LEU A 89 4.51 12.75 8.49
N ALA A 90 5.64 13.45 8.50
CA ALA A 90 5.69 14.88 8.86
C ALA A 90 4.92 15.71 7.84
N ASP A 91 5.11 15.45 6.54
CA ASP A 91 4.39 16.13 5.46
C ASP A 91 2.90 15.78 5.46
N ALA A 92 2.56 14.50 5.68
CA ALA A 92 1.18 14.04 5.79
C ALA A 92 0.43 14.75 6.95
N ASN A 93 1.06 14.86 8.12
CA ASN A 93 0.49 15.57 9.26
C ASN A 93 0.35 17.09 9.00
N ALA A 94 1.30 17.67 8.30
CA ALA A 94 1.28 19.08 7.96
C ALA A 94 0.39 19.41 6.74
N GLY A 95 0.04 18.41 5.91
CA GLY A 95 -0.72 18.60 4.67
C GLY A 95 0.06 19.37 3.60
N ILE A 96 1.39 19.19 3.55
CA ILE A 96 2.28 19.88 2.59
C ILE A 96 3.11 18.85 1.79
N ASN A 97 3.66 19.25 0.65
CA ASN A 97 4.50 18.42 -0.19
C ASN A 97 3.84 17.08 -0.62
N ALA A 98 2.55 17.09 -0.90
CA ALA A 98 1.83 15.92 -1.38
C ALA A 98 2.44 15.40 -2.70
N ILE A 99 2.40 14.08 -2.89
CA ILE A 99 2.78 13.44 -4.15
C ILE A 99 1.89 13.98 -5.27
N ALA A 100 2.51 14.62 -6.27
CA ALA A 100 1.79 15.37 -7.31
C ALA A 100 1.05 14.45 -8.31
N THR A 101 1.59 13.24 -8.55
CA THR A 101 1.06 12.29 -9.53
C THR A 101 0.84 10.91 -8.91
N PRO A 102 -0.12 10.76 -7.97
CA PRO A 102 -0.30 9.50 -7.24
C PRO A 102 -0.77 8.33 -8.13
N ALA A 103 -1.41 8.61 -9.27
CA ALA A 103 -1.81 7.57 -10.24
C ALA A 103 -0.64 7.03 -11.07
N ALA A 104 0.54 7.64 -10.99
CA ALA A 104 1.74 7.24 -11.72
C ALA A 104 2.98 7.61 -10.88
N TYR A 105 3.05 7.06 -9.67
CA TYR A 105 4.13 7.29 -8.74
C TYR A 105 5.25 6.27 -8.97
N THR A 106 6.47 6.73 -9.19
CA THR A 106 7.65 5.86 -9.16
C THR A 106 8.29 5.97 -7.79
N ASN A 107 8.56 4.83 -7.15
CA ASN A 107 9.22 4.79 -5.85
C ASN A 107 10.59 5.49 -5.90
N THR A 108 11.03 6.01 -4.76
CA THR A 108 12.29 6.76 -4.62
C THR A 108 13.38 5.96 -3.88
N SER A 109 12.99 4.85 -3.28
CA SER A 109 13.88 3.93 -2.56
C SER A 109 13.76 2.52 -3.16
N THR A 110 14.88 1.84 -3.35
CA THR A 110 14.91 0.48 -3.92
C THR A 110 14.38 -0.57 -2.94
N GLY A 111 13.66 -1.55 -3.45
CA GLY A 111 13.16 -2.71 -2.72
C GLY A 111 11.92 -2.45 -1.87
N MET A 112 11.95 -1.48 -0.97
CA MET A 112 10.80 -1.13 -0.14
C MET A 112 10.77 0.38 0.16
N GLU A 113 9.58 0.97 0.06
CA GLU A 113 9.32 2.36 0.41
C GLU A 113 7.97 2.49 1.11
N THR A 114 7.93 3.22 2.23
CA THR A 114 6.68 3.52 2.94
C THR A 114 6.05 4.81 2.40
N VAL A 115 4.80 4.72 1.98
CA VAL A 115 3.97 5.86 1.56
C VAL A 115 2.99 6.20 2.67
N PHE A 116 2.94 7.48 3.03
CA PHE A 116 2.01 7.99 4.05
C PHE A 116 0.77 8.56 3.38
N VAL A 117 -0.37 8.34 4.01
CA VAL A 117 -1.69 8.76 3.54
C VAL A 117 -2.29 9.74 4.54
N ARG A 118 -2.88 10.81 4.04
CA ARG A 118 -3.74 11.70 4.81
C ARG A 118 -5.14 11.65 4.21
N ILE A 119 -6.13 11.43 5.06
CA ILE A 119 -7.55 11.64 4.74
C ILE A 119 -8.07 12.80 5.57
N GLU A 120 -8.68 13.80 4.95
CA GLU A 120 -9.16 14.99 5.64
C GLU A 120 -10.58 15.36 5.21
N ASN A 121 -11.31 16.01 6.12
CA ASN A 121 -12.64 16.52 5.84
C ASN A 121 -12.56 17.80 4.99
N ASN A 122 -13.29 17.84 3.86
CA ASN A 122 -13.26 18.93 2.90
C ASN A 122 -13.73 20.30 3.45
N THR A 123 -14.50 20.30 4.54
CA THR A 123 -15.04 21.51 5.17
C THR A 123 -14.24 21.95 6.41
N ALA A 124 -13.39 21.06 6.93
CA ALA A 124 -12.57 21.30 8.12
C ALA A 124 -11.28 20.47 8.04
N THR A 125 -10.26 21.03 7.40
CA THR A 125 -8.99 20.33 7.10
C THR A 125 -8.20 19.94 8.35
N ASP A 126 -8.48 20.53 9.51
CA ASP A 126 -7.95 20.10 10.81
C ASP A 126 -8.59 18.80 11.33
N CYS A 127 -9.72 18.36 10.70
CA CYS A 127 -10.39 17.11 10.99
C CYS A 127 -9.87 16.01 10.08
N TYR A 128 -8.61 15.62 10.25
CA TYR A 128 -7.92 14.60 9.44
C TYR A 128 -7.45 13.41 10.26
N ASP A 129 -7.02 12.37 9.56
CA ASP A 129 -6.29 11.23 10.09
C ASP A 129 -5.18 10.82 9.11
N THR A 130 -4.18 10.09 9.59
CA THR A 130 -3.07 9.61 8.77
C THR A 130 -2.81 8.13 9.01
N GLY A 131 -2.31 7.46 7.98
CA GLY A 131 -1.83 6.08 8.01
C GLY A 131 -0.76 5.88 6.96
N ASP A 132 -0.37 4.65 6.75
CA ASP A 132 0.69 4.28 5.81
C ASP A 132 0.46 2.90 5.19
N PHE A 133 1.22 2.59 4.15
CA PHE A 133 1.40 1.28 3.54
C PHE A 133 2.73 1.24 2.81
N ASP A 134 3.23 0.02 2.55
CA ASP A 134 4.50 -0.16 1.89
C ASP A 134 4.32 -0.48 0.39
N LEU A 135 5.25 0.06 -0.41
CA LEU A 135 5.53 -0.36 -1.78
C LEU A 135 6.68 -1.35 -1.72
N ILE A 136 6.48 -2.58 -2.18
CA ILE A 136 7.46 -3.65 -2.11
C ILE A 136 7.76 -4.14 -3.53
N ILE A 137 9.03 -4.04 -3.93
CA ILE A 137 9.51 -4.47 -5.24
C ILE A 137 10.42 -5.68 -5.03
N ASN A 138 9.97 -6.82 -5.52
CA ASN A 138 10.73 -8.05 -5.49
C ASN A 138 11.51 -8.23 -6.79
N ALA A 139 12.76 -8.65 -6.70
CA ALA A 139 13.57 -8.91 -7.86
C ALA A 139 12.93 -10.00 -8.76
N THR A 140 12.94 -9.78 -10.07
CA THR A 140 12.47 -10.74 -11.06
C THR A 140 13.55 -11.77 -11.34
N PRO A 141 13.27 -13.09 -11.21
CA PRO A 141 14.25 -14.14 -11.51
C PRO A 141 14.52 -14.23 -13.02
N THR A 142 15.75 -14.63 -13.36
CA THR A 142 16.15 -14.93 -14.72
C THR A 142 16.48 -16.43 -14.84
N ALA A 143 15.74 -17.18 -15.65
CA ALA A 143 16.06 -18.56 -15.93
C ALA A 143 17.17 -18.65 -16.97
N ASN A 144 18.36 -19.08 -16.56
CA ASN A 144 19.49 -19.25 -17.47
C ASN A 144 19.45 -20.63 -18.12
N PRO A 145 19.84 -20.76 -19.42
CA PRO A 145 19.78 -22.04 -20.10
C PRO A 145 20.79 -23.04 -19.54
N VAL A 146 20.35 -24.27 -19.44
CA VAL A 146 21.21 -25.45 -19.13
C VAL A 146 21.53 -26.17 -20.43
N VAL A 147 22.73 -26.68 -20.54
CA VAL A 147 23.14 -27.55 -21.70
C VAL A 147 22.43 -28.88 -21.62
N ASP A 148 22.10 -29.45 -22.77
CA ASP A 148 21.49 -30.76 -22.81
C ASP A 148 22.32 -31.82 -22.04
N VAL A 149 21.65 -32.62 -21.25
CA VAL A 149 22.27 -33.68 -20.43
C VAL A 149 22.30 -34.93 -21.25
N VAL A 150 23.51 -35.44 -21.57
CA VAL A 150 23.71 -36.65 -22.36
C VAL A 150 24.50 -37.64 -21.52
N VAL A 151 23.94 -38.84 -21.31
CA VAL A 151 24.58 -39.93 -20.60
C VAL A 151 24.62 -41.20 -21.50
N CYS A 152 25.47 -42.16 -21.17
CA CYS A 152 25.37 -43.50 -21.73
C CYS A 152 24.42 -44.32 -20.85
N ASP A 153 23.58 -45.12 -21.50
CA ASP A 153 22.68 -46.01 -20.82
C ASP A 153 23.42 -46.97 -19.87
N ASP A 154 22.74 -47.45 -18.86
CA ASP A 154 23.24 -48.46 -17.95
C ASP A 154 23.31 -49.86 -18.64
N PRO A 155 23.75 -50.91 -17.93
CA PRO A 155 23.83 -52.27 -18.51
C PRO A 155 22.50 -52.87 -18.97
N SER A 156 21.34 -52.27 -18.59
CA SER A 156 20.03 -52.73 -19.06
C SER A 156 19.79 -52.40 -20.53
N ASN A 157 20.39 -51.33 -21.01
CA ASN A 157 20.34 -50.80 -22.38
C ASN A 157 18.88 -50.60 -22.88
N ASP A 158 18.02 -50.09 -21.99
CA ASP A 158 16.58 -49.87 -22.23
C ASP A 158 16.20 -48.43 -22.53
N GLY A 159 17.18 -47.50 -22.52
CA GLY A 159 16.99 -46.08 -22.78
C GLY A 159 16.47 -45.29 -21.57
N ILE A 160 16.52 -45.87 -20.36
CA ILE A 160 16.07 -45.24 -19.10
C ILE A 160 17.26 -45.14 -18.14
N ASP A 161 17.48 -43.98 -17.56
CA ASP A 161 18.52 -43.77 -16.54
C ASP A 161 18.03 -42.77 -15.50
N VAL A 162 18.67 -42.68 -14.35
CA VAL A 162 18.34 -41.78 -13.27
C VAL A 162 19.13 -40.46 -13.37
N PHE A 163 18.43 -39.33 -13.40
CA PHE A 163 19.04 -38.01 -13.44
C PHE A 163 18.92 -37.28 -12.09
N VAL A 164 19.96 -36.52 -11.75
CA VAL A 164 20.00 -35.66 -10.56
C VAL A 164 20.01 -34.22 -10.99
N PHE A 165 18.86 -33.55 -10.89
CA PHE A 165 18.68 -32.17 -11.36
C PHE A 165 19.34 -31.14 -10.47
N ASP A 166 19.53 -31.38 -9.17
CA ASP A 166 20.23 -30.51 -8.25
C ASP A 166 21.61 -30.07 -8.77
N ASN A 167 22.27 -30.92 -9.56
CA ASN A 167 23.55 -30.62 -10.17
C ASN A 167 23.49 -29.43 -11.16
N TYR A 168 22.30 -29.07 -11.64
CA TYR A 168 22.11 -28.01 -12.64
C TYR A 168 21.54 -26.73 -12.04
N THR A 169 21.08 -26.75 -10.79
CA THR A 169 20.50 -25.58 -10.09
C THR A 169 21.42 -24.36 -10.12
N SER A 170 22.70 -24.55 -9.90
CA SER A 170 23.69 -23.46 -9.97
C SER A 170 23.88 -22.88 -11.38
N GLN A 171 23.62 -23.68 -12.43
CA GLN A 171 23.67 -23.21 -13.82
C GLN A 171 22.45 -22.36 -14.16
N VAL A 172 21.26 -22.75 -13.65
CA VAL A 172 20.02 -21.99 -13.82
C VAL A 172 20.11 -20.65 -13.09
N LEU A 173 20.61 -20.65 -11.86
CA LEU A 173 20.71 -19.45 -11.02
C LEU A 173 21.85 -18.50 -11.46
N LEU A 174 23.00 -19.03 -11.92
CA LEU A 174 24.24 -18.26 -12.14
C LEU A 174 24.61 -17.43 -10.91
N ALA A 175 24.56 -16.10 -11.03
CA ALA A 175 24.92 -15.17 -9.95
C ALA A 175 23.73 -14.77 -9.06
N GLN A 176 22.54 -15.30 -9.30
CA GLN A 176 21.35 -14.99 -8.50
C GLN A 176 21.44 -15.65 -7.13
N ASP A 177 20.93 -14.95 -6.10
CA ASP A 177 21.01 -15.42 -4.71
C ASP A 177 20.05 -16.61 -4.48
N PRO A 178 20.56 -17.81 -4.14
CA PRO A 178 19.74 -19.00 -3.87
C PRO A 178 18.86 -18.87 -2.60
N LEU A 179 19.06 -17.85 -1.77
CA LEU A 179 18.18 -17.57 -0.64
C LEU A 179 16.92 -16.78 -1.07
N LEU A 180 16.98 -16.08 -2.21
CA LEU A 180 15.87 -15.31 -2.77
C LEU A 180 15.10 -16.09 -3.84
N PHE A 181 15.77 -16.96 -4.59
CA PHE A 181 15.17 -17.67 -5.72
C PHE A 181 15.21 -19.19 -5.51
N THR A 182 14.06 -19.82 -5.72
CA THR A 182 13.92 -21.30 -5.67
C THR A 182 13.83 -21.84 -7.09
N VAL A 183 14.58 -22.89 -7.38
CA VAL A 183 14.49 -23.63 -8.65
C VAL A 183 13.68 -24.88 -8.44
N SER A 184 12.70 -25.12 -9.30
CA SER A 184 11.95 -26.36 -9.40
C SER A 184 12.00 -26.91 -10.82
N TYR A 185 11.87 -28.21 -10.96
CA TYR A 185 11.92 -28.93 -12.24
C TYR A 185 10.56 -29.54 -12.51
N HIS A 186 10.13 -29.56 -13.77
CA HIS A 186 8.82 -30.04 -14.18
C HIS A 186 8.93 -30.80 -15.49
N ASP A 187 8.05 -31.78 -15.71
CA ASP A 187 7.99 -32.57 -16.95
C ASP A 187 7.06 -31.96 -18.01
N SER A 188 6.33 -30.87 -17.65
CA SER A 188 5.51 -30.12 -18.59
C SER A 188 5.65 -28.61 -18.41
N GLN A 189 5.50 -27.88 -19.52
CA GLN A 189 5.48 -26.42 -19.49
C GLN A 189 4.32 -25.87 -18.62
N ALA A 190 3.16 -26.53 -18.67
CA ALA A 190 1.99 -26.10 -17.90
C ALA A 190 2.22 -26.21 -16.38
N ASP A 191 2.91 -27.26 -15.94
CA ASP A 191 3.26 -27.41 -14.53
C ASP A 191 4.35 -26.43 -14.10
N ALA A 192 5.34 -26.18 -14.96
CA ALA A 192 6.36 -25.16 -14.71
C ALA A 192 5.72 -23.76 -14.59
N ASP A 193 4.81 -23.38 -15.48
CA ASP A 193 4.14 -22.07 -15.47
C ASP A 193 3.24 -21.88 -14.24
N SER A 194 2.66 -22.96 -13.72
CA SER A 194 1.78 -22.94 -12.54
C SER A 194 2.51 -23.24 -11.22
N GLY A 195 3.77 -23.69 -11.28
CA GLY A 195 4.52 -24.16 -10.13
C GLY A 195 3.95 -25.44 -9.50
N SER A 196 3.16 -26.22 -10.27
CA SER A 196 2.53 -27.47 -9.80
C SER A 196 3.38 -28.69 -10.14
N ALA A 197 3.12 -29.80 -9.45
CA ALA A 197 3.74 -31.12 -9.69
C ALA A 197 5.27 -31.06 -9.92
N PRO A 198 6.07 -30.46 -9.01
CA PRO A 198 7.51 -30.44 -9.18
C PRO A 198 8.08 -31.88 -9.09
N LEU A 199 9.07 -32.14 -9.93
CA LEU A 199 9.83 -33.39 -9.90
C LEU A 199 10.75 -33.45 -8.69
N ASP A 200 11.10 -34.64 -8.23
CA ASP A 200 12.16 -34.82 -7.23
C ASP A 200 13.53 -34.49 -7.88
N PRO A 201 14.22 -33.41 -7.43
CA PRO A 201 15.47 -33.01 -8.07
C PRO A 201 16.63 -33.95 -7.78
N THR A 202 16.50 -34.86 -6.82
CA THR A 202 17.56 -35.79 -6.39
C THR A 202 17.51 -37.11 -7.13
N ALA A 203 16.36 -37.47 -7.72
CA ALA A 203 16.19 -38.77 -8.41
C ALA A 203 14.96 -38.75 -9.35
N TYR A 204 15.20 -38.54 -10.63
CA TYR A 204 14.17 -38.58 -11.68
C TYR A 204 14.47 -39.62 -12.74
#